data_277a06a464b6b839d8a4128f430b9228
#
_entry.id   277a06a464b6b839d8a4128f430b9228
#
_cell.length_a   1.000
_cell.length_b   1.000
_cell.length_c   1.000
_cell.angle_alpha   90.00
_cell.angle_beta   90.00
_cell.angle_gamma   90.00
#
_symmetry.space_group_name_H-M   'P 1'
#
loop_
_entity.id
_entity.type
_entity.pdbx_description
1 polymer ?
#
loop_
_entity_poly.entity_id
_entity_poly.type
_entity_poly.pdbx_seq_one_letter_code
_entity_poly.pdbx_strand_id
1 'polypeptide(L)'
;MPNRKFILLNRPKGLPKESDFKLIEEENISLNKGELRLDTKWISLDPYMRGSMNERVDIGETMIGETIGKVIESRSEKIPTDSLVLCKSGWQTQPITNAENVSIIDTRIQPISLSLGALGMPGLTAYFGLLRLGRPIQGETVVISAGSGAVGAVVGQIAKNEKCRVVGIAGSDQKVKYMKDKLGFDEGINYKLPSWKYDFRKICPSSVDIYFDNVGGEISDVVIQEMNSGARVLVCGQISQYNNEVQELGPRNLGNFLWKKAKLQGFMVSDYINEYEEGIDYLLSLKKSSKLTFRETIIEGFDNTPSVSYTHLTLPTNREV
;
A
#
# COMPACT_ATOMS: atom_id res chain seq x y z
N MET A 1 30.34 9.01 4.07
CA MET A 1 30.20 8.28 2.80
C MET A 1 29.34 9.13 1.87
N PRO A 2 29.55 9.11 0.54
CA PRO A 2 28.71 9.87 -0.39
C PRO A 2 27.25 9.38 -0.32
N ASN A 3 26.33 10.25 -0.66
CA ASN A 3 24.93 9.85 -0.82
C ASN A 3 24.77 9.05 -2.12
N ARG A 4 24.31 7.82 -2.03
CA ARG A 4 23.97 6.98 -3.18
C ARG A 4 22.46 7.06 -3.38
N LYS A 5 22.02 7.25 -4.63
CA LYS A 5 20.60 7.32 -4.96
C LYS A 5 20.26 6.69 -6.29
N PHE A 6 19.07 6.11 -6.39
CA PHE A 6 18.52 5.65 -7.65
C PHE A 6 17.64 6.73 -8.27
N ILE A 7 17.96 7.13 -9.49
CA ILE A 7 17.15 8.03 -10.29
C ILE A 7 16.36 7.26 -11.35
N LEU A 8 15.22 7.80 -11.76
CA LEU A 8 14.47 7.29 -12.90
C LEU A 8 15.19 7.72 -14.17
N LEU A 9 15.74 6.77 -14.93
CA LEU A 9 16.47 7.03 -16.17
C LEU A 9 15.55 7.03 -17.39
N ASN A 10 14.58 6.10 -17.41
CA ASN A 10 13.60 5.96 -18.48
C ASN A 10 12.22 5.69 -17.89
N ARG A 11 11.17 6.12 -18.59
CA ARG A 11 9.80 5.73 -18.23
C ARG A 11 9.57 4.26 -18.62
N PRO A 12 9.22 3.40 -17.68
CA PRO A 12 8.99 1.99 -17.98
C PRO A 12 7.85 1.80 -18.98
N LYS A 13 8.09 0.98 -20.00
CA LYS A 13 7.05 0.45 -20.89
C LYS A 13 6.68 -0.95 -20.42
N GLY A 14 5.45 -1.12 -19.94
CA GLY A 14 5.05 -2.34 -19.26
C GLY A 14 5.69 -2.45 -17.87
N LEU A 15 6.25 -3.62 -17.53
CA LEU A 15 6.96 -3.85 -16.26
C LEU A 15 8.25 -3.05 -16.20
N PRO A 16 8.57 -2.40 -15.07
CA PRO A 16 9.86 -1.77 -14.85
C PRO A 16 11.01 -2.77 -15.01
N LYS A 17 12.15 -2.29 -15.47
CA LYS A 17 13.38 -3.06 -15.65
C LYS A 17 14.52 -2.35 -14.94
N GLU A 18 15.59 -3.06 -14.64
CA GLU A 18 16.79 -2.49 -14.04
C GLU A 18 17.35 -1.30 -14.86
N SER A 19 17.28 -1.40 -16.18
CA SER A 19 17.69 -0.34 -17.11
C SER A 19 16.86 0.95 -17.05
N ASP A 20 15.72 0.95 -16.37
CA ASP A 20 14.90 2.15 -16.17
C ASP A 20 15.41 3.01 -15.01
N PHE A 21 16.37 2.50 -14.25
CA PHE A 21 16.98 3.17 -13.10
C PHE A 21 18.49 3.34 -13.31
N LYS A 22 19.03 4.35 -12.66
CA LYS A 22 20.48 4.57 -12.61
C LYS A 22 20.91 4.90 -11.19
N LEU A 23 21.91 4.19 -10.70
CA LEU A 23 22.57 4.53 -9.45
C LEU A 23 23.53 5.69 -9.70
N ILE A 24 23.42 6.74 -8.90
CA ILE A 24 24.39 7.85 -8.88
C ILE A 24 24.89 8.10 -7.46
N GLU A 25 26.07 8.69 -7.37
CA GLU A 25 26.70 9.10 -6.11
C GLU A 25 26.85 10.61 -6.11
N GLU A 26 26.54 11.24 -4.98
CA GLU A 26 26.69 12.67 -4.77
C GLU A 26 27.55 12.91 -3.53
N GLU A 27 28.47 13.85 -3.63
CA GLU A 27 29.24 14.27 -2.47
C GLU A 27 28.35 14.95 -1.41
N ASN A 28 28.71 14.75 -0.16
CA ASN A 28 28.02 15.39 0.94
C ASN A 28 28.33 16.88 0.98
N ILE A 29 27.28 17.69 0.93
CA ILE A 29 27.35 19.14 1.09
C ILE A 29 27.03 19.53 2.54
N SER A 30 27.47 20.70 2.98
CA SER A 30 27.14 21.23 4.31
C SER A 30 25.65 21.50 4.44
N LEU A 31 25.10 21.23 5.62
CA LEU A 31 23.69 21.49 5.91
C LEU A 31 23.40 22.99 6.11
N ASN A 32 22.26 23.45 5.61
CA ASN A 32 21.68 24.73 5.92
C ASN A 32 20.93 24.67 7.27
N LYS A 33 20.53 25.85 7.79
CA LYS A 33 19.70 25.94 9.00
C LYS A 33 18.37 25.22 8.78
N GLY A 34 17.99 24.35 9.72
CA GLY A 34 16.76 23.56 9.68
C GLY A 34 16.88 22.23 8.94
N GLU A 35 18.02 21.96 8.29
CA GLU A 35 18.24 20.70 7.57
C GLU A 35 18.83 19.61 8.47
N LEU A 36 18.56 18.38 8.04
CA LEU A 36 19.02 17.11 8.62
C LEU A 36 19.69 16.28 7.53
N ARG A 37 20.76 15.58 7.89
CA ARG A 37 21.29 14.45 7.11
C ARG A 37 20.87 13.16 7.77
N LEU A 38 20.29 12.27 6.99
CA LEU A 38 19.83 10.98 7.47
C LEU A 38 20.77 9.86 7.00
N ASP A 39 20.88 8.82 7.78
CA ASP A 39 21.41 7.52 7.39
C ASP A 39 20.19 6.58 7.24
N THR A 40 19.81 6.29 6.00
CA THR A 40 18.63 5.49 5.68
C THR A 40 18.80 4.06 6.17
N LYS A 41 17.88 3.61 7.00
CA LYS A 41 17.86 2.26 7.57
C LYS A 41 16.85 1.34 6.87
N TRP A 42 15.74 1.91 6.42
CA TRP A 42 14.66 1.19 5.75
C TRP A 42 14.10 2.03 4.60
N ILE A 43 13.77 1.37 3.51
CA ILE A 43 13.05 1.95 2.38
C ILE A 43 11.80 1.11 2.17
N SER A 44 10.63 1.73 2.18
CA SER A 44 9.41 1.06 1.74
C SER A 44 9.35 1.01 0.23
N LEU A 45 8.89 -0.12 -0.31
CA LEU A 45 8.62 -0.28 -1.73
C LEU A 45 7.14 -0.60 -1.91
N ASP A 46 6.41 0.35 -2.50
CA ASP A 46 4.95 0.33 -2.57
C ASP A 46 4.45 0.44 -4.02
N PRO A 47 3.30 -0.19 -4.35
CA PRO A 47 2.77 -0.19 -5.71
C PRO A 47 2.54 1.18 -6.34
N TYR A 48 2.23 2.23 -5.53
CA TYR A 48 2.04 3.59 -6.05
C TYR A 48 3.28 4.14 -6.75
N MET A 49 4.47 3.68 -6.38
CA MET A 49 5.73 4.08 -7.01
C MET A 49 5.75 3.71 -8.49
N ARG A 50 5.18 2.55 -8.87
CA ARG A 50 5.07 2.16 -10.28
C ARG A 50 4.17 3.12 -11.06
N GLY A 51 3.02 3.46 -10.51
CA GLY A 51 2.13 4.47 -11.11
C GLY A 51 2.83 5.84 -11.24
N SER A 52 3.62 6.22 -10.24
CA SER A 52 4.35 7.49 -10.24
C SER A 52 5.45 7.58 -11.27
N MET A 53 6.04 6.46 -11.71
CA MET A 53 7.02 6.44 -12.80
C MET A 53 6.43 6.88 -14.14
N ASN A 54 5.11 6.86 -14.30
CA ASN A 54 4.47 7.27 -15.56
C ASN A 54 4.49 8.80 -15.73
N GLU A 55 4.19 9.57 -14.66
CA GLU A 55 3.95 11.01 -14.78
C GLU A 55 4.51 11.86 -13.63
N ARG A 56 4.63 11.29 -12.41
CA ARG A 56 4.90 12.07 -11.20
C ARG A 56 6.38 12.19 -10.84
N VAL A 57 7.21 11.27 -11.30
CA VAL A 57 8.66 11.31 -11.13
C VAL A 57 9.27 11.74 -12.46
N ASP A 58 10.02 12.83 -12.47
CA ASP A 58 10.70 13.28 -13.68
C ASP A 58 11.93 12.42 -13.99
N ILE A 59 12.25 12.30 -15.28
CA ILE A 59 13.48 11.61 -15.71
C ILE A 59 14.69 12.38 -15.18
N GLY A 60 15.61 11.66 -14.55
CA GLY A 60 16.76 12.22 -13.85
C GLY A 60 16.53 12.49 -12.36
N GLU A 61 15.29 12.47 -11.89
CA GLU A 61 14.96 12.67 -10.48
C GLU A 61 15.05 11.39 -9.67
N THR A 62 15.30 11.56 -8.37
CA THR A 62 15.38 10.44 -7.42
C THR A 62 14.03 9.72 -7.33
N MET A 63 14.07 8.39 -7.34
CA MET A 63 12.87 7.59 -7.12
C MET A 63 12.28 7.88 -5.76
N ILE A 64 10.96 8.06 -5.74
CA ILE A 64 10.21 8.36 -4.52
C ILE A 64 10.07 7.12 -3.64
N GLY A 65 9.90 7.33 -2.34
CA GLY A 65 9.65 6.28 -1.35
C GLY A 65 9.65 6.84 0.05
N GLU A 66 8.88 6.20 0.92
CA GLU A 66 8.93 6.47 2.34
C GLU A 66 10.08 5.69 2.98
N THR A 67 10.78 6.31 3.92
CA THR A 67 12.00 5.76 4.50
C THR A 67 12.03 5.95 6.01
N ILE A 68 12.74 5.08 6.70
CA ILE A 68 13.19 5.32 8.08
C ILE A 68 14.67 5.65 8.03
N GLY A 69 15.03 6.82 8.53
CA GLY A 69 16.39 7.27 8.64
C GLY A 69 16.80 7.56 10.08
N LYS A 70 18.08 7.35 10.38
CA LYS A 70 18.72 7.84 11.59
C LYS A 70 19.33 9.20 11.29
N VAL A 71 19.05 10.21 12.09
CA VAL A 71 19.65 11.55 11.95
C VAL A 71 21.11 11.46 12.34
N ILE A 72 22.04 11.66 11.38
CA ILE A 72 23.49 11.63 11.61
C ILE A 72 24.12 13.04 11.70
N GLU A 73 23.44 14.06 11.17
CA GLU A 73 23.80 15.46 11.29
C GLU A 73 22.52 16.30 11.35
N SER A 74 22.47 17.30 12.24
CA SER A 74 21.31 18.16 12.42
C SER A 74 21.71 19.63 12.55
N ARG A 75 21.01 20.48 11.80
CA ARG A 75 20.97 21.94 11.96
C ARG A 75 19.61 22.45 12.42
N SER A 76 18.80 21.53 12.98
CA SER A 76 17.47 21.82 13.54
C SER A 76 17.51 21.87 15.06
N GLU A 77 16.77 22.79 15.63
CA GLU A 77 16.59 22.87 17.09
C GLU A 77 15.57 21.84 17.60
N LYS A 78 14.73 21.28 16.70
CA LYS A 78 13.62 20.37 17.04
C LYS A 78 13.98 18.90 16.95
N ILE A 79 14.89 18.54 16.06
CA ILE A 79 15.21 17.14 15.75
C ILE A 79 16.72 16.94 16.02
N PRO A 80 17.10 16.32 17.15
CA PRO A 80 18.50 16.06 17.47
C PRO A 80 19.08 14.90 16.64
N THR A 81 20.41 14.83 16.60
CA THR A 81 21.13 13.64 16.12
C THR A 81 20.71 12.40 16.89
N ASP A 82 20.89 11.24 16.27
CA ASP A 82 20.48 9.92 16.75
C ASP A 82 18.96 9.68 16.78
N SER A 83 18.12 10.68 16.46
CA SER A 83 16.69 10.48 16.29
C SER A 83 16.41 9.52 15.12
N LEU A 84 15.41 8.63 15.30
CA LEU A 84 14.86 7.83 14.22
C LEU A 84 13.62 8.55 13.66
N VAL A 85 13.62 8.79 12.36
CA VAL A 85 12.59 9.58 11.69
C VAL A 85 12.02 8.88 10.48
N LEU A 86 10.72 9.08 10.25
CA LEU A 86 10.02 8.75 9.04
C LEU A 86 10.13 9.94 8.08
N CYS A 87 10.47 9.66 6.82
CA CYS A 87 10.69 10.69 5.80
C CYS A 87 10.31 10.16 4.42
N LYS A 88 9.88 11.04 3.52
CA LYS A 88 9.69 10.73 2.09
C LYS A 88 10.93 11.08 1.28
N SER A 89 12.09 10.59 1.70
CA SER A 89 13.37 10.92 1.07
C SER A 89 13.66 10.13 -0.22
N GLY A 90 12.86 9.12 -0.53
CA GLY A 90 13.07 8.32 -1.73
C GLY A 90 14.20 7.31 -1.61
N TRP A 91 14.62 6.77 -2.75
CA TRP A 91 15.63 5.73 -2.80
C TRP A 91 17.04 6.33 -2.68
N GLN A 92 17.44 6.63 -1.46
CA GLN A 92 18.73 7.26 -1.12
C GLN A 92 19.32 6.70 0.16
N THR A 93 20.63 6.70 0.26
CA THR A 93 21.36 6.22 1.45
C THR A 93 21.57 7.32 2.50
N GLN A 94 21.91 8.54 2.08
CA GLN A 94 22.17 9.66 2.98
C GLN A 94 21.51 10.96 2.51
N PRO A 95 20.18 11.00 2.43
CA PRO A 95 19.47 12.20 2.00
C PRO A 95 19.64 13.36 2.98
N ILE A 96 19.60 14.58 2.42
CA ILE A 96 19.38 15.81 3.17
C ILE A 96 17.92 16.19 3.06
N THR A 97 17.30 16.57 4.17
CA THR A 97 15.89 16.97 4.23
C THR A 97 15.67 18.05 5.29
N ASN A 98 14.61 18.83 5.15
CA ASN A 98 14.21 19.77 6.20
C ASN A 98 13.55 19.04 7.38
N ALA A 99 13.79 19.52 8.60
CA ALA A 99 13.18 18.98 9.81
C ALA A 99 11.65 19.02 9.81
N GLU A 100 11.05 19.89 9.00
CA GLU A 100 9.59 19.98 8.84
C GLU A 100 9.00 18.84 7.99
N ASN A 101 9.83 18.17 7.20
CA ASN A 101 9.45 17.07 6.32
C ASN A 101 9.66 15.69 6.95
N VAL A 102 9.97 15.62 8.22
CA VAL A 102 10.19 14.37 8.94
C VAL A 102 9.28 14.28 10.17
N SER A 103 8.94 13.06 10.54
CA SER A 103 8.25 12.76 11.80
C SER A 103 9.11 11.83 12.63
N ILE A 104 9.27 12.15 13.93
CA ILE A 104 9.94 11.24 14.86
C ILE A 104 9.08 9.98 14.98
N ILE A 105 9.70 8.81 14.88
CA ILE A 105 8.98 7.55 14.95
C ILE A 105 8.47 7.31 16.36
N ASP A 106 7.21 6.89 16.45
CA ASP A 106 6.59 6.50 17.70
C ASP A 106 7.31 5.27 18.28
N THR A 107 7.88 5.40 19.46
CA THR A 107 8.63 4.33 20.14
C THR A 107 7.78 3.13 20.53
N ARG A 108 6.44 3.28 20.53
CA ARG A 108 5.48 2.19 20.76
C ARG A 108 5.44 1.20 19.58
N ILE A 109 5.90 1.62 18.40
CA ILE A 109 5.93 0.79 17.19
C ILE A 109 7.18 -0.09 17.20
N GLN A 110 6.99 -1.39 17.42
CA GLN A 110 8.04 -2.39 17.38
C GLN A 110 7.57 -3.66 16.64
N PRO A 111 8.37 -4.23 15.71
CA PRO A 111 9.63 -3.66 15.18
C PRO A 111 9.38 -2.36 14.42
N ILE A 112 10.43 -1.54 14.31
CA ILE A 112 10.34 -0.19 13.74
C ILE A 112 9.90 -0.19 12.26
N SER A 113 10.21 -1.25 11.51
CA SER A 113 9.79 -1.45 10.12
C SER A 113 8.28 -1.34 9.92
N LEU A 114 7.49 -1.66 10.96
CA LEU A 114 6.03 -1.52 10.93
C LEU A 114 5.55 -0.09 10.70
N SER A 115 6.40 0.91 10.98
CA SER A 115 6.11 2.32 10.67
C SER A 115 6.04 2.60 9.15
N LEU A 116 6.55 1.68 8.33
CA LEU A 116 6.43 1.71 6.87
C LEU A 116 5.33 0.73 6.35
N GLY A 117 4.77 -0.09 7.23
CA GLY A 117 3.84 -1.17 6.90
C GLY A 117 2.51 -1.07 7.64
N ALA A 118 2.20 -2.12 8.42
CA ALA A 118 0.90 -2.29 9.08
C ALA A 118 0.57 -1.21 10.12
N LEU A 119 1.54 -0.47 10.63
CA LEU A 119 1.36 0.67 11.55
C LEU A 119 1.82 1.99 10.92
N GLY A 120 1.99 2.03 9.60
CA GLY A 120 2.35 3.19 8.81
C GLY A 120 1.35 3.43 7.69
N MET A 121 1.84 3.93 6.55
CA MET A 121 1.00 4.34 5.42
C MET A 121 0.03 3.25 4.95
N PRO A 122 0.41 1.97 4.74
CA PRO A 122 -0.54 0.91 4.36
C PRO A 122 -1.61 0.63 5.42
N GLY A 123 -1.22 0.60 6.71
CA GLY A 123 -2.16 0.41 7.82
C GLY A 123 -3.15 1.57 7.96
N LEU A 124 -2.65 2.81 7.88
CA LEU A 124 -3.48 4.01 7.91
C LEU A 124 -4.42 4.09 6.70
N THR A 125 -3.95 3.68 5.52
CA THR A 125 -4.81 3.57 4.32
C THR A 125 -5.97 2.60 4.57
N ALA A 126 -5.70 1.47 5.20
CA ALA A 126 -6.73 0.50 5.57
C ALA A 126 -7.73 1.08 6.59
N TYR A 127 -7.21 1.74 7.62
CA TYR A 127 -8.01 2.35 8.69
C TYR A 127 -8.96 3.42 8.16
N PHE A 128 -8.43 4.44 7.50
CA PHE A 128 -9.24 5.56 7.00
C PHE A 128 -10.18 5.12 5.88
N GLY A 129 -9.68 4.32 4.94
CA GLY A 129 -10.51 3.83 3.84
C GLY A 129 -11.70 3.02 4.35
N LEU A 130 -11.48 2.05 5.23
CA LEU A 130 -12.58 1.22 5.71
C LEU A 130 -13.47 1.92 6.73
N LEU A 131 -12.91 2.53 7.78
CA LEU A 131 -13.72 3.05 8.89
C LEU A 131 -14.32 4.43 8.60
N ARG A 132 -13.60 5.32 7.92
CA ARG A 132 -14.11 6.67 7.63
C ARG A 132 -15.03 6.69 6.40
N LEU A 133 -14.66 5.98 5.33
CA LEU A 133 -15.42 5.97 4.08
C LEU A 133 -16.34 4.76 3.98
N GLY A 134 -15.83 3.57 4.27
CA GLY A 134 -16.59 2.32 4.22
C GLY A 134 -17.68 2.25 5.26
N ARG A 135 -17.41 2.70 6.49
CA ARG A 135 -18.33 2.69 7.63
C ARG A 135 -19.02 1.35 7.77
N PRO A 136 -18.26 0.26 8.02
CA PRO A 136 -18.79 -1.08 8.07
C PRO A 136 -19.82 -1.23 9.20
N ILE A 137 -20.89 -1.99 8.91
CA ILE A 137 -21.92 -2.34 9.85
C ILE A 137 -21.80 -3.83 10.13
N GLN A 138 -21.95 -4.25 11.38
CA GLN A 138 -21.91 -5.65 11.77
C GLN A 138 -22.81 -6.53 10.87
N GLY A 139 -22.25 -7.60 10.34
CA GLY A 139 -22.92 -8.56 9.45
C GLY A 139 -22.81 -8.24 7.97
N GLU A 140 -22.33 -7.04 7.58
CA GLU A 140 -22.07 -6.72 6.18
C GLU A 140 -20.94 -7.58 5.60
N THR A 141 -20.99 -7.79 4.28
CA THR A 141 -19.93 -8.47 3.51
C THR A 141 -18.94 -7.45 2.97
N VAL A 142 -17.69 -7.55 3.41
CA VAL A 142 -16.56 -6.76 2.92
C VAL A 142 -15.73 -7.62 1.97
N VAL A 143 -15.64 -7.22 0.71
CA VAL A 143 -14.79 -7.84 -0.30
C VAL A 143 -13.53 -7.00 -0.49
N ILE A 144 -12.38 -7.64 -0.60
CA ILE A 144 -11.08 -6.96 -0.66
C ILE A 144 -10.26 -7.55 -1.81
N SER A 145 -9.96 -6.76 -2.83
CA SER A 145 -8.98 -7.16 -3.84
C SER A 145 -7.55 -7.01 -3.31
N ALA A 146 -6.63 -7.87 -3.75
CA ALA A 146 -5.31 -8.04 -3.16
C ALA A 146 -5.36 -8.23 -1.64
N GLY A 147 -6.27 -9.08 -1.14
CA GLY A 147 -6.59 -9.25 0.28
C GLY A 147 -5.42 -9.75 1.15
N SER A 148 -4.38 -10.33 0.56
CA SER A 148 -3.14 -10.74 1.26
C SER A 148 -2.03 -9.69 1.20
N GLY A 149 -2.24 -8.55 0.51
CA GLY A 149 -1.27 -7.46 0.37
C GLY A 149 -1.20 -6.57 1.61
N ALA A 150 -0.27 -5.61 1.60
CA ALA A 150 0.02 -4.76 2.76
C ALA A 150 -1.21 -4.01 3.29
N VAL A 151 -2.03 -3.42 2.41
CA VAL A 151 -3.28 -2.74 2.77
C VAL A 151 -4.39 -3.75 3.01
N GLY A 152 -4.62 -4.67 2.05
CA GLY A 152 -5.76 -5.59 2.09
C GLY A 152 -5.78 -6.51 3.31
N ALA A 153 -4.61 -6.96 3.76
CA ALA A 153 -4.48 -7.78 4.97
C ALA A 153 -4.93 -7.03 6.24
N VAL A 154 -4.65 -5.74 6.32
CA VAL A 154 -5.08 -4.91 7.45
C VAL A 154 -6.58 -4.60 7.36
N VAL A 155 -7.07 -4.24 6.15
CA VAL A 155 -8.51 -4.00 5.91
C VAL A 155 -9.35 -5.18 6.39
N GLY A 156 -8.97 -6.40 6.02
CA GLY A 156 -9.74 -7.58 6.39
C GLY A 156 -9.78 -7.82 7.90
N GLN A 157 -8.69 -7.60 8.60
CA GLN A 157 -8.64 -7.77 10.05
C GLN A 157 -9.41 -6.67 10.78
N ILE A 158 -9.38 -5.43 10.29
CA ILE A 158 -10.26 -4.36 10.80
C ILE A 158 -11.73 -4.76 10.57
N ALA A 159 -12.10 -5.22 9.36
CA ALA A 159 -13.46 -5.65 9.06
C ALA A 159 -13.92 -6.82 9.95
N LYS A 160 -13.03 -7.77 10.27
CA LYS A 160 -13.30 -8.84 11.24
C LYS A 160 -13.54 -8.29 12.65
N ASN A 161 -12.76 -7.28 13.08
CA ASN A 161 -12.97 -6.62 14.37
C ASN A 161 -14.34 -5.92 14.43
N GLU A 162 -14.80 -5.36 13.29
CA GLU A 162 -16.13 -4.76 13.13
C GLU A 162 -17.24 -5.81 12.91
N LYS A 163 -16.94 -7.11 13.07
CA LYS A 163 -17.86 -8.24 12.94
C LYS A 163 -18.50 -8.36 11.56
N CYS A 164 -17.79 -7.98 10.53
CA CYS A 164 -18.19 -8.20 9.14
C CYS A 164 -17.81 -9.60 8.67
N ARG A 165 -18.50 -10.07 7.64
CA ARG A 165 -18.05 -11.16 6.79
C ARG A 165 -16.98 -10.64 5.83
N VAL A 166 -15.84 -11.31 5.76
CA VAL A 166 -14.69 -10.86 4.97
C VAL A 166 -14.34 -11.87 3.90
N VAL A 167 -14.29 -11.40 2.65
CA VAL A 167 -13.91 -12.20 1.48
C VAL A 167 -12.70 -11.56 0.81
N GLY A 168 -11.61 -12.32 0.67
CA GLY A 168 -10.39 -11.84 0.04
C GLY A 168 -10.20 -12.37 -1.37
N ILE A 169 -9.75 -11.54 -2.29
CA ILE A 169 -9.36 -11.92 -3.65
C ILE A 169 -7.85 -11.86 -3.75
N ALA A 170 -7.21 -12.94 -4.22
CA ALA A 170 -5.76 -13.04 -4.38
C ALA A 170 -5.39 -13.86 -5.62
N GLY A 171 -4.11 -13.85 -6.01
CA GLY A 171 -3.63 -14.47 -7.26
C GLY A 171 -3.00 -15.86 -7.08
N SER A 172 -3.19 -16.53 -5.93
CA SER A 172 -2.75 -17.92 -5.72
C SER A 172 -3.48 -18.56 -4.55
N ASP A 173 -3.58 -19.90 -4.58
CA ASP A 173 -4.21 -20.67 -3.50
C ASP A 173 -3.44 -20.55 -2.18
N GLN A 174 -2.12 -20.41 -2.23
CA GLN A 174 -1.31 -20.15 -1.04
C GLN A 174 -1.69 -18.82 -0.36
N LYS A 175 -1.94 -17.76 -1.14
CA LYS A 175 -2.40 -16.47 -0.61
C LYS A 175 -3.81 -16.57 -0.06
N VAL A 176 -4.70 -17.31 -0.73
CA VAL A 176 -6.06 -17.59 -0.24
C VAL A 176 -6.01 -18.32 1.10
N LYS A 177 -5.18 -19.38 1.19
CA LYS A 177 -4.99 -20.12 2.44
C LYS A 177 -4.45 -19.22 3.55
N TYR A 178 -3.47 -18.34 3.25
CA TYR A 178 -2.93 -17.39 4.22
C TYR A 178 -4.01 -16.43 4.76
N MET A 179 -4.85 -15.88 3.87
CA MET A 179 -5.96 -15.00 4.30
C MET A 179 -6.92 -15.70 5.25
N LYS A 180 -7.29 -16.95 4.97
CA LYS A 180 -8.21 -17.72 5.82
C LYS A 180 -7.54 -18.16 7.13
N ASP A 181 -6.38 -18.78 7.06
CA ASP A 181 -5.77 -19.45 8.22
C ASP A 181 -5.06 -18.48 9.18
N LYS A 182 -4.55 -17.36 8.65
CA LYS A 182 -3.70 -16.42 9.42
C LYS A 182 -4.35 -15.07 9.66
N LEU A 183 -5.13 -14.57 8.70
CA LEU A 183 -5.77 -13.25 8.82
C LEU A 183 -7.24 -13.34 9.27
N GLY A 184 -7.81 -14.55 9.38
CA GLY A 184 -9.16 -14.77 9.85
C GLY A 184 -10.26 -14.37 8.87
N PHE A 185 -9.96 -14.29 7.57
CA PHE A 185 -10.96 -14.07 6.53
C PHE A 185 -11.92 -15.25 6.49
N ASP A 186 -13.20 -14.99 6.29
CA ASP A 186 -14.21 -16.06 6.22
C ASP A 186 -14.06 -16.87 4.94
N GLU A 187 -13.79 -16.17 3.81
CA GLU A 187 -13.57 -16.80 2.52
C GLU A 187 -12.47 -16.11 1.73
N GLY A 188 -11.99 -16.79 0.71
CA GLY A 188 -11.03 -16.24 -0.23
C GLY A 188 -11.12 -16.93 -1.58
N ILE A 189 -10.73 -16.21 -2.64
CA ILE A 189 -10.75 -16.76 -3.99
C ILE A 189 -9.48 -16.42 -4.75
N ASN A 190 -9.03 -17.39 -5.54
CA ASN A 190 -7.94 -17.22 -6.48
C ASN A 190 -8.50 -16.79 -7.84
N TYR A 191 -8.32 -15.52 -8.19
CA TYR A 191 -8.85 -14.95 -9.44
C TYR A 191 -8.18 -15.48 -10.72
N LYS A 192 -7.08 -16.25 -10.61
CA LYS A 192 -6.42 -16.87 -11.75
C LYS A 192 -7.06 -18.20 -12.16
N LEU A 193 -7.97 -18.74 -11.38
CA LEU A 193 -8.70 -19.97 -11.74
C LEU A 193 -9.79 -19.64 -12.78
N PRO A 194 -9.97 -20.46 -13.80
CA PRO A 194 -10.99 -20.22 -14.84
C PRO A 194 -12.42 -20.07 -14.30
N SER A 195 -12.74 -20.75 -13.20
CA SER A 195 -14.07 -20.74 -12.58
C SER A 195 -14.30 -19.58 -11.60
N TRP A 196 -13.28 -18.72 -11.34
CA TRP A 196 -13.30 -17.79 -10.23
C TRP A 196 -14.53 -16.86 -10.18
N LYS A 197 -15.02 -16.41 -11.34
CA LYS A 197 -16.21 -15.52 -11.40
C LYS A 197 -17.48 -16.23 -10.92
N TYR A 198 -17.62 -17.50 -11.27
CA TYR A 198 -18.74 -18.33 -10.82
C TYR A 198 -18.60 -18.67 -9.33
N ASP A 199 -17.41 -19.04 -8.90
CA ASP A 199 -17.13 -19.39 -7.52
C ASP A 199 -17.23 -18.17 -6.60
N PHE A 200 -16.87 -16.97 -7.07
CA PHE A 200 -17.06 -15.72 -6.33
C PHE A 200 -18.52 -15.51 -5.91
N ARG A 201 -19.47 -15.73 -6.82
CA ARG A 201 -20.91 -15.64 -6.49
C ARG A 201 -21.33 -16.60 -5.40
N LYS A 202 -20.76 -17.80 -5.39
CA LYS A 202 -21.08 -18.81 -4.37
C LYS A 202 -20.57 -18.43 -2.99
N ILE A 203 -19.36 -17.85 -2.91
CA ILE A 203 -18.76 -17.44 -1.63
C ILE A 203 -19.29 -16.10 -1.13
N CYS A 204 -20.01 -15.34 -1.96
CA CYS A 204 -20.71 -14.11 -1.59
C CYS A 204 -22.24 -14.26 -1.72
N PRO A 205 -22.88 -15.21 -1.00
CA PRO A 205 -24.30 -15.51 -1.18
C PRO A 205 -25.21 -14.34 -0.79
N SER A 206 -24.74 -13.44 0.08
CA SER A 206 -25.43 -12.22 0.50
C SER A 206 -25.02 -10.99 -0.29
N SER A 207 -24.32 -11.18 -1.43
CA SER A 207 -23.76 -10.11 -2.25
C SER A 207 -22.71 -9.25 -1.50
N VAL A 208 -22.35 -8.05 -1.98
CA VAL A 208 -21.26 -7.23 -1.50
C VAL A 208 -21.75 -5.90 -0.96
N ASP A 209 -21.46 -5.58 0.28
CA ASP A 209 -21.82 -4.31 0.91
C ASP A 209 -20.70 -3.28 0.83
N ILE A 210 -19.46 -3.74 1.02
CA ILE A 210 -18.26 -2.90 0.88
C ILE A 210 -17.27 -3.61 -0.03
N TYR A 211 -16.79 -2.90 -1.03
CA TYR A 211 -15.67 -3.35 -1.85
C TYR A 211 -14.48 -2.43 -1.64
N PHE A 212 -13.40 -2.97 -1.06
CA PHE A 212 -12.14 -2.27 -0.93
C PHE A 212 -11.24 -2.63 -2.12
N ASP A 213 -11.16 -1.70 -3.08
CA ASP A 213 -10.51 -1.92 -4.36
C ASP A 213 -9.06 -1.45 -4.38
N ASN A 214 -8.13 -2.40 -4.38
CA ASN A 214 -6.71 -2.16 -4.55
C ASN A 214 -6.23 -2.44 -5.98
N VAL A 215 -7.05 -3.04 -6.84
CA VAL A 215 -6.59 -3.67 -8.08
C VAL A 215 -7.17 -3.05 -9.34
N GLY A 216 -8.47 -2.77 -9.37
CA GLY A 216 -9.14 -2.34 -10.60
C GLY A 216 -9.36 -3.45 -11.63
N GLY A 217 -9.66 -3.07 -12.87
CA GLY A 217 -9.78 -3.95 -14.02
C GLY A 217 -10.87 -5.01 -13.86
N GLU A 218 -10.66 -6.18 -14.46
CA GLU A 218 -11.65 -7.27 -14.49
C GLU A 218 -12.15 -7.70 -13.10
N ILE A 219 -11.28 -7.64 -12.07
CA ILE A 219 -11.69 -8.00 -10.70
C ILE A 219 -12.78 -7.04 -10.21
N SER A 220 -12.58 -5.74 -10.41
CA SER A 220 -13.55 -4.73 -10.00
C SER A 220 -14.83 -4.85 -10.79
N ASP A 221 -14.75 -5.15 -12.09
CA ASP A 221 -15.92 -5.36 -12.94
C ASP A 221 -16.82 -6.48 -12.41
N VAL A 222 -16.23 -7.58 -11.98
CA VAL A 222 -16.98 -8.72 -11.41
C VAL A 222 -17.58 -8.37 -10.05
N VAL A 223 -16.83 -7.75 -9.16
CA VAL A 223 -17.32 -7.41 -7.81
C VAL A 223 -18.44 -6.38 -7.87
N ILE A 224 -18.34 -5.37 -8.75
CA ILE A 224 -19.37 -4.33 -8.94
C ILE A 224 -20.71 -4.94 -9.40
N GLN A 225 -20.70 -6.02 -10.16
CA GLN A 225 -21.93 -6.70 -10.58
C GLN A 225 -22.67 -7.38 -9.42
N GLU A 226 -21.97 -7.75 -8.36
CA GLU A 226 -22.50 -8.47 -7.20
C GLU A 226 -22.81 -7.56 -6.00
N MET A 227 -22.84 -6.22 -6.19
CA MET A 227 -23.12 -5.25 -5.12
C MET A 227 -24.55 -5.33 -4.59
N ASN A 228 -24.69 -5.13 -3.28
CA ASN A 228 -25.95 -4.86 -2.61
C ASN A 228 -26.46 -3.43 -2.88
N SER A 229 -27.73 -3.19 -2.55
CA SER A 229 -28.26 -1.83 -2.54
C SER A 229 -27.58 -1.01 -1.44
N GLY A 230 -27.09 0.18 -1.80
CA GLY A 230 -26.35 1.06 -0.87
C GLY A 230 -24.88 0.68 -0.68
N ALA A 231 -24.33 -0.23 -1.50
CA ALA A 231 -22.94 -0.64 -1.42
C ALA A 231 -21.96 0.54 -1.56
N ARG A 232 -20.76 0.37 -1.00
CA ARG A 232 -19.67 1.35 -1.02
C ARG A 232 -18.46 0.72 -1.69
N VAL A 233 -17.99 1.31 -2.78
CA VAL A 233 -16.75 0.93 -3.48
C VAL A 233 -15.68 1.96 -3.12
N LEU A 234 -14.63 1.51 -2.47
CA LEU A 234 -13.52 2.33 -1.98
C LEU A 234 -12.31 2.11 -2.89
N VAL A 235 -12.04 3.08 -3.77
CA VAL A 235 -10.94 2.97 -4.73
C VAL A 235 -9.64 3.42 -4.07
N CYS A 236 -8.85 2.45 -3.64
CA CYS A 236 -7.54 2.64 -3.01
C CYS A 236 -6.40 2.60 -4.03
N GLY A 237 -6.51 1.75 -5.05
CA GLY A 237 -5.50 1.58 -6.08
C GLY A 237 -6.01 0.88 -7.32
N GLN A 238 -5.22 0.96 -8.39
CA GLN A 238 -5.54 0.37 -9.70
C GLN A 238 -4.33 -0.39 -10.23
N ILE A 239 -3.74 -1.27 -9.40
CA ILE A 239 -2.45 -1.90 -9.70
C ILE A 239 -2.48 -2.73 -10.99
N SER A 240 -3.64 -3.24 -11.41
CA SER A 240 -3.80 -3.94 -12.70
C SER A 240 -3.52 -3.04 -13.90
N GLN A 241 -3.66 -1.71 -13.74
CA GLN A 241 -3.54 -0.73 -14.82
C GLN A 241 -2.16 -0.07 -14.90
N TYR A 242 -1.34 -0.15 -13.84
CA TYR A 242 -0.09 0.62 -13.76
C TYR A 242 0.93 0.27 -14.84
N ASN A 243 0.90 -0.95 -15.37
CA ASN A 243 1.80 -1.44 -16.41
C ASN A 243 1.22 -1.34 -17.83
N ASN A 244 -0.03 -0.90 -17.97
CA ASN A 244 -0.68 -0.85 -19.27
C ASN A 244 -0.16 0.34 -20.09
N GLU A 245 0.28 0.07 -21.31
CA GLU A 245 0.66 1.10 -22.29
C GLU A 245 -0.55 1.70 -23.00
N VAL A 246 -1.65 0.96 -23.02
CA VAL A 246 -2.92 1.36 -23.60
C VAL A 246 -4.01 1.12 -22.58
N GLN A 247 -4.96 2.04 -22.50
CA GLN A 247 -6.10 1.92 -21.57
C GLN A 247 -6.88 0.64 -21.87
N GLU A 248 -7.07 -0.20 -20.85
CA GLU A 248 -7.91 -1.38 -20.95
C GLU A 248 -9.39 -0.99 -21.09
N LEU A 249 -10.08 -1.67 -22.01
CA LEU A 249 -11.52 -1.49 -22.17
C LEU A 249 -12.25 -2.50 -21.30
N GLY A 250 -13.26 -2.01 -20.58
CA GLY A 250 -14.10 -2.82 -19.69
C GLY A 250 -15.59 -2.51 -19.86
N PRO A 251 -16.47 -3.26 -19.16
CA PRO A 251 -17.88 -3.00 -19.17
C PRO A 251 -18.21 -1.64 -18.54
N ARG A 252 -19.28 -1.01 -19.02
CA ARG A 252 -19.76 0.26 -18.47
C ARG A 252 -20.65 0.01 -17.25
N ASN A 253 -20.03 -0.14 -16.09
CA ASN A 253 -20.70 -0.54 -14.85
C ASN A 253 -21.51 0.57 -14.13
N LEU A 254 -21.55 1.81 -14.66
CA LEU A 254 -22.23 2.95 -14.00
C LEU A 254 -23.74 2.69 -13.78
N GLY A 255 -24.39 1.90 -14.65
CA GLY A 255 -25.78 1.49 -14.44
C GLY A 255 -26.00 0.73 -13.15
N ASN A 256 -25.03 -0.07 -12.71
CA ASN A 256 -25.12 -0.81 -11.44
C ASN A 256 -25.14 0.15 -10.25
N PHE A 257 -24.37 1.23 -10.30
CA PHE A 257 -24.37 2.25 -9.24
C PHE A 257 -25.75 2.95 -9.14
N LEU A 258 -26.39 3.25 -10.27
CA LEU A 258 -27.72 3.83 -10.28
C LEU A 258 -28.75 2.89 -9.64
N TRP A 259 -28.85 1.67 -10.14
CA TRP A 259 -29.87 0.72 -9.68
C TRP A 259 -29.66 0.26 -8.23
N LYS A 260 -28.41 0.12 -7.81
CA LYS A 260 -28.02 -0.28 -6.45
C LYS A 260 -27.92 0.92 -5.50
N LYS A 261 -28.07 2.16 -5.99
CA LYS A 261 -27.86 3.39 -5.18
C LYS A 261 -26.50 3.36 -4.47
N ALA A 262 -25.51 2.73 -5.10
CA ALA A 262 -24.19 2.51 -4.56
C ALA A 262 -23.33 3.77 -4.70
N LYS A 263 -22.25 3.85 -3.90
CA LYS A 263 -21.25 4.92 -3.95
C LYS A 263 -19.92 4.35 -4.43
N LEU A 264 -19.20 5.13 -5.22
CA LEU A 264 -17.80 4.89 -5.56
C LEU A 264 -16.99 6.09 -5.14
N GLN A 265 -15.95 5.87 -4.34
CA GLN A 265 -15.14 6.95 -3.82
C GLN A 265 -13.66 6.58 -3.85
N GLY A 266 -12.85 7.38 -4.55
CA GLY A 266 -11.40 7.38 -4.43
C GLY A 266 -10.95 8.19 -3.22
N PHE A 267 -9.79 7.87 -2.67
CA PHE A 267 -9.20 8.60 -1.56
C PHE A 267 -7.67 8.45 -1.53
N MET A 268 -7.04 9.41 -0.89
CA MET A 268 -5.62 9.34 -0.55
C MET A 268 -5.47 9.37 0.97
N VAL A 269 -4.62 8.52 1.52
CA VAL A 269 -4.39 8.52 2.97
C VAL A 269 -3.85 9.85 3.49
N SER A 270 -3.12 10.59 2.65
CA SER A 270 -2.63 11.95 2.96
C SER A 270 -3.74 12.96 3.28
N ASP A 271 -4.97 12.72 2.85
CA ASP A 271 -6.12 13.59 3.16
C ASP A 271 -6.43 13.59 4.66
N TYR A 272 -5.94 12.59 5.40
CA TYR A 272 -6.16 12.37 6.83
C TYR A 272 -4.92 12.63 7.68
N ILE A 273 -3.90 13.34 7.17
CA ILE A 273 -2.60 13.50 7.84
C ILE A 273 -2.71 14.04 9.28
N ASN A 274 -3.68 14.90 9.54
CA ASN A 274 -3.92 15.48 10.86
C ASN A 274 -4.60 14.49 11.85
N GLU A 275 -5.08 13.35 11.35
CA GLU A 275 -5.77 12.31 12.12
C GLU A 275 -4.90 11.03 12.25
N TYR A 276 -3.66 11.04 11.76
CA TYR A 276 -2.80 9.84 11.73
C TYR A 276 -2.60 9.24 13.13
N GLU A 277 -2.49 10.04 14.17
CA GLU A 277 -2.32 9.58 15.55
C GLU A 277 -3.48 8.67 15.97
N GLU A 278 -4.72 9.06 15.67
CA GLU A 278 -5.90 8.23 15.94
C GLU A 278 -5.83 6.87 15.23
N GLY A 279 -5.43 6.87 13.96
CA GLY A 279 -5.26 5.65 13.18
C GLY A 279 -4.17 4.74 13.75
N ILE A 280 -3.03 5.32 14.14
CA ILE A 280 -1.92 4.58 14.76
C ILE A 280 -2.36 3.98 16.09
N ASP A 281 -3.05 4.73 16.94
CA ASP A 281 -3.54 4.26 18.24
C ASP A 281 -4.52 3.09 18.09
N TYR A 282 -5.43 3.17 17.12
CA TYR A 282 -6.35 2.08 16.81
C TYR A 282 -5.59 0.82 16.38
N LEU A 283 -4.66 0.94 15.43
CA LEU A 283 -3.87 -0.19 14.93
C LEU A 283 -2.98 -0.80 16.02
N LEU A 284 -2.37 0.02 16.87
CA LEU A 284 -1.61 -0.43 18.04
C LEU A 284 -2.51 -1.20 19.02
N SER A 285 -3.75 -0.76 19.21
CA SER A 285 -4.71 -1.46 20.06
C SER A 285 -5.06 -2.86 19.52
N LEU A 286 -5.24 -2.99 18.21
CA LEU A 286 -5.45 -4.28 17.55
C LEU A 286 -4.22 -5.17 17.67
N LYS A 287 -3.01 -4.63 17.47
CA LYS A 287 -1.76 -5.37 17.64
C LYS A 287 -1.62 -5.87 19.08
N LYS A 288 -1.85 -5.01 20.09
CA LYS A 288 -1.77 -5.35 21.51
C LYS A 288 -2.77 -6.44 21.90
N SER A 289 -3.95 -6.45 21.30
CA SER A 289 -4.98 -7.48 21.54
C SER A 289 -4.85 -8.73 20.67
N SER A 290 -3.72 -8.88 19.94
CA SER A 290 -3.47 -9.99 19.00
C SER A 290 -4.51 -10.12 17.88
N LYS A 291 -5.17 -9.02 17.52
CA LYS A 291 -6.16 -8.93 16.45
C LYS A 291 -5.57 -8.40 15.14
N LEU A 292 -4.29 -8.06 15.12
CA LEU A 292 -3.56 -7.63 13.94
C LEU A 292 -2.34 -8.51 13.74
N THR A 293 -2.40 -9.36 12.73
CA THR A 293 -1.29 -10.17 12.22
C THR A 293 -0.73 -9.50 10.97
N PHE A 294 0.57 -9.46 10.84
CA PHE A 294 1.26 -8.87 9.69
C PHE A 294 2.40 -9.77 9.23
N ARG A 295 2.77 -9.60 7.98
CA ARG A 295 3.93 -10.24 7.36
C ARG A 295 4.70 -9.19 6.59
N GLU A 296 6.00 -9.14 6.80
CA GLU A 296 6.93 -8.29 6.07
C GLU A 296 7.87 -9.15 5.22
N THR A 297 8.17 -8.70 4.03
CA THR A 297 9.27 -9.24 3.22
C THR A 297 10.40 -8.22 3.29
N ILE A 298 11.48 -8.61 3.94
CA ILE A 298 12.66 -7.76 4.16
C ILE A 298 13.77 -8.28 3.26
N ILE A 299 14.34 -7.39 2.44
CA ILE A 299 15.47 -7.69 1.57
C ILE A 299 16.59 -6.73 1.93
N GLU A 300 17.76 -7.27 2.23
CA GLU A 300 18.93 -6.51 2.64
C GLU A 300 19.68 -5.96 1.44
N GLY A 301 20.25 -4.76 1.62
CA GLY A 301 21.12 -4.11 0.65
C GLY A 301 20.41 -3.11 -0.25
N PHE A 302 20.90 -1.89 -0.25
CA PHE A 302 20.39 -0.77 -1.04
C PHE A 302 20.36 -1.05 -2.55
N ASP A 303 21.36 -1.79 -3.04
CA ASP A 303 21.48 -2.12 -4.47
C ASP A 303 20.34 -3.00 -5.00
N ASN A 304 19.64 -3.71 -4.11
CA ASN A 304 18.50 -4.55 -4.46
C ASN A 304 17.20 -3.75 -4.66
N THR A 305 17.17 -2.45 -4.33
CA THR A 305 15.95 -1.63 -4.38
C THR A 305 15.22 -1.69 -5.74
N PRO A 306 15.87 -1.54 -6.90
CA PRO A 306 15.19 -1.67 -8.19
C PRO A 306 14.63 -3.07 -8.42
N SER A 307 15.39 -4.13 -8.13
CA SER A 307 14.97 -5.52 -8.37
C SER A 307 13.74 -5.88 -7.56
N VAL A 308 13.66 -5.43 -6.31
CA VAL A 308 12.50 -5.62 -5.44
C VAL A 308 11.28 -4.90 -6.01
N SER A 309 11.45 -3.69 -6.57
CA SER A 309 10.34 -2.90 -7.09
C SER A 309 9.59 -3.61 -8.23
N TYR A 310 10.28 -4.25 -9.16
CA TYR A 310 9.63 -4.95 -10.27
C TYR A 310 9.24 -6.39 -9.97
N THR A 311 9.78 -7.01 -8.92
CA THR A 311 9.39 -8.37 -8.52
C THR A 311 8.21 -8.40 -7.55
N HIS A 312 8.02 -7.35 -6.74
CA HIS A 312 7.02 -7.34 -5.66
C HIS A 312 5.92 -6.28 -5.82
N LEU A 313 6.13 -5.22 -6.62
CA LEU A 313 5.17 -4.11 -6.75
C LEU A 313 4.22 -4.24 -7.94
N THR A 314 4.23 -5.36 -8.63
CA THR A 314 3.37 -5.60 -9.79
C THR A 314 2.49 -6.82 -9.54
N LEU A 315 1.29 -6.86 -10.13
CA LEU A 315 0.55 -8.12 -10.16
C LEU A 315 1.38 -9.13 -10.96
N PRO A 316 1.65 -10.32 -10.42
CA PRO A 316 2.41 -11.32 -11.14
C PRO A 316 1.63 -11.73 -12.40
N THR A 317 2.04 -11.22 -13.55
CA THR A 317 1.71 -11.78 -14.84
C THR A 317 2.50 -13.08 -14.99
N ASN A 318 1.86 -14.22 -14.74
CA ASN A 318 2.34 -15.57 -15.07
C ASN A 318 3.85 -15.84 -14.94
N ARG A 319 4.48 -15.58 -13.80
CA ARG A 319 5.75 -16.19 -13.44
C ARG A 319 5.66 -16.69 -12.00
N GLU A 320 5.71 -18.01 -11.87
CA GLU A 320 6.02 -18.71 -10.63
C GLU A 320 7.43 -18.32 -10.18
N VAL A 321 7.56 -17.92 -8.93
CA VAL A 321 8.80 -18.05 -8.16
C VAL A 321 8.42 -18.71 -6.84
#